data_e326488dbc5b447de607050a48535ea2
#
_entry.id   e326488dbc5b447de607050a48535ea2
#
_cell.length_a   1.000
_cell.length_b   1.000
_cell.length_c   1.000
_cell.angle_alpha   90.00
_cell.angle_beta   90.00
_cell.angle_gamma   90.00
#
_symmetry.space_group_name_H-M   'P 1'
#
loop_
_entity.id
_entity.type
_entity.pdbx_description
1 polymer ?
#
loop_
_entity_poly.entity_id
_entity_poly.type
_entity_poly.pdbx_seq_one_letter_code
_entity_poly.pdbx_strand_id
1 'polypeptide(L)'
;IDACLVGSEMCIRDRTYATSIIIFSGASQIVFFQLLSNGASSLIAITSSSVVSTRHLLYGAVVAQYLSKLSLMWKIFLSYLLTDQAFAVSQEFFKKNSNDEYKHYHLLGAGLTLWIVWQLTTVIGILLGSIVPEELGLSFTIPLTFLALLINYFRKIDHLIVIFLS
;
A
#
# COMPACT_ATOMS: atom_id res chain seq x y z
N ILE A 1 -14.21 34.40 -10.53
CA ILE A 1 -13.31 33.88 -9.46
C ILE A 1 -13.70 32.41 -9.15
N ASP A 2 -14.99 32.09 -9.06
CA ASP A 2 -15.50 30.75 -8.72
C ASP A 2 -15.17 29.68 -9.78
N ALA A 3 -15.18 30.01 -11.05
CA ALA A 3 -14.84 29.08 -12.12
C ALA A 3 -13.35 28.62 -12.08
N CYS A 4 -12.45 29.48 -11.60
CA CYS A 4 -11.04 29.16 -11.46
C CYS A 4 -10.79 28.26 -10.22
N LEU A 5 -11.53 28.45 -9.14
CA LEU A 5 -11.50 27.62 -7.93
C LEU A 5 -12.05 26.21 -8.22
N VAL A 6 -13.19 26.11 -8.89
CA VAL A 6 -13.78 24.84 -9.30
C VAL A 6 -12.84 24.05 -10.21
N GLY A 7 -12.16 24.71 -11.13
CA GLY A 7 -11.16 24.08 -12.00
C GLY A 7 -9.93 23.56 -11.23
N SER A 8 -9.48 24.29 -10.21
CA SER A 8 -8.35 23.87 -9.37
C SER A 8 -8.70 22.68 -8.46
N GLU A 9 -9.89 22.67 -7.88
CA GLU A 9 -10.36 21.55 -7.06
C GLU A 9 -10.55 20.27 -7.87
N MET A 10 -11.11 20.38 -9.08
CA MET A 10 -11.26 19.24 -9.98
C MET A 10 -9.88 18.68 -10.39
N CYS A 11 -8.92 19.56 -10.66
CA CYS A 11 -7.57 19.17 -10.99
C CYS A 11 -6.83 18.48 -9.82
N ILE A 12 -7.08 18.90 -8.58
CA ILE A 12 -6.53 18.27 -7.37
C ILE A 12 -7.15 16.89 -7.17
N ARG A 13 -8.47 16.75 -7.32
CA ARG A 13 -9.18 15.47 -7.21
C ARG A 13 -8.66 14.44 -8.22
N ASP A 14 -8.52 14.84 -9.48
CA ASP A 14 -8.01 13.98 -10.56
C ASP A 14 -6.57 13.55 -10.29
N ARG A 15 -5.73 14.45 -9.82
CA ARG A 15 -4.34 14.15 -9.44
C ARG A 15 -4.27 13.18 -8.25
N THR A 16 -5.12 13.38 -7.25
CA THR A 16 -5.19 12.49 -6.07
C THR A 16 -5.61 11.08 -6.49
N TYR A 17 -6.61 10.97 -7.35
CA TYR A 17 -7.06 9.68 -7.86
C TYR A 17 -6.01 9.00 -8.75
N ALA A 18 -5.36 9.76 -9.65
CA ALA A 18 -4.29 9.23 -10.49
C ALA A 18 -3.10 8.72 -9.65
N THR A 19 -2.72 9.45 -8.59
CA THR A 19 -1.65 8.97 -7.68
C THR A 19 -2.06 7.72 -6.94
N SER A 20 -3.33 7.54 -6.58
CA SER A 20 -3.84 6.33 -5.92
C SER A 20 -3.75 5.08 -6.81
N ILE A 21 -3.87 5.24 -8.12
CA ILE A 21 -3.68 4.16 -9.09
C ILE A 21 -2.20 3.86 -9.29
N ILE A 22 -1.36 4.89 -9.40
CA ILE A 22 0.07 4.73 -9.70
C ILE A 22 0.84 4.26 -8.47
N ILE A 23 0.58 4.89 -7.31
CA ILE A 23 1.24 4.60 -6.04
C ILE A 23 0.29 3.77 -5.18
N PHE A 24 0.25 2.46 -5.42
CA PHE A 24 -0.53 1.54 -4.60
C PHE A 24 0.20 1.20 -3.29
N SER A 25 0.50 2.24 -2.50
CA SER A 25 1.15 2.14 -1.20
C SER A 25 0.76 3.32 -0.31
N GLY A 26 0.00 3.06 0.76
CA GLY A 26 -0.52 4.11 1.64
C GLY A 26 0.57 4.98 2.25
N ALA A 27 1.63 4.39 2.80
CA ALA A 27 2.72 5.15 3.42
C ALA A 27 3.46 6.04 2.41
N SER A 28 3.73 5.53 1.20
CA SER A 28 4.42 6.28 0.15
C SER A 28 3.57 7.44 -0.36
N GLN A 29 2.25 7.23 -0.49
CA GLN A 29 1.30 8.25 -0.91
C GLN A 29 1.20 9.39 0.11
N ILE A 30 1.17 9.05 1.40
CA ILE A 30 1.12 10.06 2.46
C ILE A 30 2.39 10.90 2.49
N VAL A 31 3.57 10.26 2.45
CA VAL A 31 4.86 10.99 2.37
C VAL A 31 4.88 11.91 1.17
N PHE A 32 4.40 11.44 0.02
CA PHE A 32 4.32 12.23 -1.20
C PHE A 32 3.45 13.49 -1.02
N PHE A 33 2.24 13.35 -0.49
CA PHE A 33 1.35 14.48 -0.27
C PHE A 33 1.82 15.42 0.83
N GLN A 34 2.37 14.89 1.93
CA GLN A 34 2.93 15.72 3.01
C GLN A 34 4.09 16.59 2.53
N LEU A 35 4.98 16.05 1.71
CA LEU A 35 6.09 16.84 1.16
C LEU A 35 5.60 17.92 0.21
N LEU A 36 4.61 17.61 -0.64
CA LEU A 36 4.03 18.61 -1.55
C LEU A 36 3.29 19.71 -0.78
N SER A 37 2.52 19.38 0.25
CA SER A 37 1.80 20.35 1.07
C SER A 37 2.76 21.28 1.85
N ASN A 38 3.94 20.78 2.23
CA ASN A 38 5.00 21.57 2.87
C ASN A 38 5.85 22.36 1.87
N GLY A 39 5.47 22.42 0.59
CA GLY A 39 6.17 23.22 -0.43
C GLY A 39 7.46 22.58 -0.97
N ALA A 40 7.70 21.29 -0.72
CA ALA A 40 8.84 20.60 -1.31
C ALA A 40 8.69 20.47 -2.83
N SER A 41 9.82 20.46 -3.54
CA SER A 41 9.80 20.24 -4.99
C SER A 41 9.28 18.84 -5.32
N SER A 42 8.61 18.71 -6.48
CA SER A 42 8.07 17.42 -6.94
C SER A 42 9.14 16.34 -7.02
N LEU A 43 10.38 16.69 -7.34
CA LEU A 43 11.50 15.76 -7.38
C LEU A 43 11.80 15.16 -6.00
N ILE A 44 11.83 16.00 -4.96
CA ILE A 44 12.07 15.56 -3.58
C ILE A 44 10.91 14.67 -3.12
N ALA A 45 9.66 15.03 -3.43
CA ALA A 45 8.49 14.23 -3.06
C ALA A 45 8.53 12.84 -3.74
N ILE A 46 8.87 12.75 -5.03
CA ILE A 46 8.98 11.50 -5.78
C ILE A 46 10.11 10.63 -5.23
N THR A 47 11.30 11.19 -5.04
CA THR A 47 12.45 10.42 -4.55
C THR A 47 12.21 9.88 -3.15
N SER A 48 11.70 10.69 -2.23
CA SER A 48 11.37 10.26 -0.86
C SER A 48 10.29 9.18 -0.83
N SER A 49 9.23 9.34 -1.61
CA SER A 49 8.17 8.34 -1.75
C SER A 49 8.71 7.02 -2.33
N SER A 50 9.64 7.10 -3.30
CA SER A 50 10.29 5.93 -3.88
C SER A 50 11.17 5.18 -2.87
N VAL A 51 11.89 5.91 -2.01
CA VAL A 51 12.69 5.31 -0.93
C VAL A 51 11.79 4.54 0.05
N VAL A 52 10.65 5.11 0.43
CA VAL A 52 9.67 4.40 1.28
C VAL A 52 9.13 3.14 0.61
N SER A 53 9.00 3.16 -0.71
CA SER A 53 8.52 2.02 -1.50
C SER A 53 9.55 0.90 -1.68
N THR A 54 10.84 1.10 -1.36
CA THR A 54 11.89 0.08 -1.53
C THR A 54 11.63 -1.21 -0.75
N ARG A 55 10.85 -1.15 0.34
CA ARG A 55 10.41 -2.35 1.07
C ARG A 55 9.66 -3.35 0.20
N HIS A 56 8.95 -2.91 -0.84
CA HIS A 56 8.26 -3.81 -1.78
C HIS A 56 9.24 -4.66 -2.59
N LEU A 57 10.48 -4.19 -2.80
CA LEU A 57 11.54 -4.98 -3.43
C LEU A 57 11.91 -6.19 -2.57
N LEU A 58 11.96 -6.02 -1.25
CA LEU A 58 12.23 -7.13 -0.31
C LEU A 58 11.10 -8.15 -0.34
N TYR A 59 9.84 -7.71 -0.34
CA TYR A 59 8.69 -8.60 -0.49
C TYR A 59 8.72 -9.34 -1.83
N GLY A 60 9.03 -8.61 -2.91
CA GLY A 60 9.20 -9.19 -4.24
C GLY A 60 10.28 -10.26 -4.28
N ALA A 61 11.43 -10.05 -3.64
CA ALA A 61 12.51 -11.02 -3.58
C ALA A 61 12.09 -12.31 -2.86
N VAL A 62 11.33 -12.20 -1.76
CA VAL A 62 10.81 -13.38 -1.04
C VAL A 62 9.77 -14.13 -1.87
N VAL A 63 8.83 -13.42 -2.49
CA VAL A 63 7.75 -14.02 -3.27
C VAL A 63 8.25 -14.60 -4.60
N ALA A 64 9.32 -14.03 -5.19
CA ALA A 64 9.90 -14.48 -6.44
C ALA A 64 10.30 -15.97 -6.42
N GLN A 65 10.71 -16.49 -5.27
CA GLN A 65 11.07 -17.91 -5.11
C GLN A 65 9.87 -18.82 -5.38
N TYR A 66 8.66 -18.39 -4.97
CA TYR A 66 7.43 -19.15 -5.15
C TYR A 66 6.80 -18.97 -6.55
N LEU A 67 7.13 -17.86 -7.22
CA LEU A 67 6.55 -17.48 -8.52
C LEU A 67 7.53 -17.68 -9.69
N SER A 68 8.63 -18.42 -9.48
CA SER A 68 9.71 -18.57 -10.47
C SER A 68 9.22 -19.12 -11.82
N LYS A 69 8.25 -20.05 -11.81
CA LYS A 69 7.71 -20.72 -13.00
C LYS A 69 6.70 -19.90 -13.83
N LEU A 70 6.25 -18.75 -13.31
CA LEU A 70 5.27 -17.92 -14.00
C LEU A 70 5.88 -17.10 -15.14
N SER A 71 5.05 -16.74 -16.13
CA SER A 71 5.44 -15.83 -17.20
C SER A 71 5.76 -14.43 -16.65
N LEU A 72 6.57 -13.67 -17.42
CA LEU A 72 6.98 -12.31 -17.00
C LEU A 72 5.78 -11.38 -16.79
N MET A 73 4.75 -11.47 -17.61
CA MET A 73 3.54 -10.65 -17.49
C MET A 73 2.83 -10.88 -16.16
N TRP A 74 2.69 -12.14 -15.74
CA TRP A 74 2.14 -12.49 -14.43
C TRP A 74 2.98 -11.93 -13.27
N LYS A 75 4.31 -12.02 -13.39
CA LYS A 75 5.22 -11.49 -12.36
C LYS A 75 5.08 -9.99 -12.20
N ILE A 76 5.02 -9.23 -13.31
CA ILE A 76 4.83 -7.77 -13.29
C ILE A 76 3.49 -7.41 -12.64
N PHE A 77 2.41 -8.05 -13.05
CA PHE A 77 1.07 -7.79 -12.53
C PHE A 77 0.95 -8.09 -11.03
N LEU A 78 1.47 -9.25 -10.59
CA LEU A 78 1.46 -9.62 -9.18
C LEU A 78 2.39 -8.72 -8.34
N SER A 79 3.50 -8.24 -8.89
CA SER A 79 4.39 -7.28 -8.20
C SER A 79 3.70 -5.95 -7.92
N TYR A 80 2.86 -5.47 -8.83
CA TYR A 80 2.07 -4.26 -8.62
C TYR A 80 1.05 -4.43 -7.48
N LEU A 81 0.42 -5.60 -7.39
CA LEU A 81 -0.56 -5.92 -6.33
C LEU A 81 0.08 -6.31 -4.98
N LEU A 82 1.42 -6.42 -4.93
CA LEU A 82 2.14 -6.87 -3.75
C LEU A 82 2.28 -5.74 -2.73
N THR A 83 1.31 -5.62 -1.85
CA THR A 83 1.34 -4.70 -0.70
C THR A 83 1.75 -5.43 0.58
N ASP A 84 1.98 -4.67 1.67
CA ASP A 84 2.33 -5.21 3.00
C ASP A 84 1.31 -6.27 3.45
N GLN A 85 0.03 -5.97 3.30
CA GLN A 85 -1.08 -6.84 3.72
C GLN A 85 -1.20 -8.07 2.82
N ALA A 86 -1.12 -7.90 1.49
CA ALA A 86 -1.16 -9.00 0.54
C ALA A 86 0.03 -9.95 0.73
N PHE A 87 1.22 -9.41 1.01
CA PHE A 87 2.40 -10.18 1.34
C PHE A 87 2.21 -11.00 2.62
N ALA A 88 1.75 -10.36 3.72
CA ALA A 88 1.58 -11.02 5.01
C ALA A 88 0.62 -12.22 4.93
N VAL A 89 -0.52 -12.05 4.26
CA VAL A 89 -1.51 -13.12 4.07
C VAL A 89 -0.98 -14.23 3.16
N SER A 90 -0.35 -13.86 2.05
CA SER A 90 0.12 -14.82 1.06
C SER A 90 1.36 -15.60 1.51
N GLN A 91 2.24 -15.01 2.31
CA GLN A 91 3.44 -15.68 2.80
C GLN A 91 3.11 -16.90 3.66
N GLU A 92 2.11 -16.80 4.54
CA GLU A 92 1.69 -17.94 5.36
C GLU A 92 1.11 -19.06 4.50
N PHE A 93 0.31 -18.71 3.50
CA PHE A 93 -0.24 -19.67 2.55
C PHE A 93 0.86 -20.35 1.72
N PHE A 94 1.85 -19.60 1.23
CA PHE A 94 2.95 -20.15 0.44
C PHE A 94 3.83 -21.11 1.22
N LYS A 95 4.06 -20.83 2.51
CA LYS A 95 4.81 -21.74 3.40
C LYS A 95 4.09 -23.07 3.60
N LYS A 96 2.75 -23.05 3.76
CA LYS A 96 1.94 -24.26 3.96
C LYS A 96 1.77 -25.07 2.67
N ASN A 97 1.66 -24.40 1.52
CA ASN A 97 1.30 -24.99 0.22
C ASN A 97 2.40 -24.73 -0.83
N SER A 98 3.66 -25.01 -0.49
CA SER A 98 4.80 -24.72 -1.38
C SER A 98 4.72 -25.43 -2.73
N ASN A 99 4.10 -26.61 -2.81
CA ASN A 99 3.97 -27.44 -4.01
C ASN A 99 2.70 -27.17 -4.83
N ASP A 100 1.82 -26.29 -4.38
CA ASP A 100 0.60 -25.98 -5.10
C ASP A 100 0.94 -25.14 -6.36
N GLU A 101 0.50 -25.62 -7.52
CA GLU A 101 0.71 -24.95 -8.80
C GLU A 101 -0.11 -23.66 -8.93
N TYR A 102 -1.25 -23.57 -8.26
CA TYR A 102 -2.19 -22.45 -8.31
C TYR A 102 -2.01 -21.40 -7.22
N LYS A 103 -0.94 -21.47 -6.42
CA LYS A 103 -0.66 -20.54 -5.31
C LYS A 103 -0.63 -19.05 -5.71
N HIS A 104 -0.31 -18.73 -6.96
CA HIS A 104 -0.32 -17.36 -7.48
C HIS A 104 -1.73 -16.74 -7.50
N TYR A 105 -2.80 -17.55 -7.65
CA TYR A 105 -4.17 -17.04 -7.57
C TYR A 105 -4.55 -16.59 -6.16
N HIS A 106 -3.93 -17.14 -5.12
CA HIS A 106 -4.13 -16.67 -3.74
C HIS A 106 -3.60 -15.24 -3.57
N LEU A 107 -2.38 -14.96 -4.06
CA LEU A 107 -1.80 -13.61 -4.06
C LEU A 107 -2.63 -12.65 -4.93
N LEU A 108 -3.08 -13.12 -6.09
CA LEU A 108 -3.96 -12.35 -6.97
C LEU A 108 -5.26 -11.96 -6.27
N GLY A 109 -5.93 -12.91 -5.63
CA GLY A 109 -7.17 -12.66 -4.89
C GLY A 109 -6.98 -11.66 -3.76
N ALA A 110 -5.96 -11.86 -2.91
CA ALA A 110 -5.63 -10.95 -1.82
C ALA A 110 -5.31 -9.54 -2.33
N GLY A 111 -4.46 -9.43 -3.35
CA GLY A 111 -4.05 -8.15 -3.92
C GLY A 111 -5.20 -7.41 -4.63
N LEU A 112 -6.02 -8.11 -5.42
CA LEU A 112 -7.18 -7.50 -6.09
C LEU A 112 -8.24 -7.03 -5.11
N THR A 113 -8.54 -7.80 -4.08
CA THR A 113 -9.50 -7.39 -3.05
C THR A 113 -9.04 -6.10 -2.38
N LEU A 114 -7.77 -6.03 -1.98
CA LEU A 114 -7.19 -4.81 -1.40
C LEU A 114 -7.22 -3.64 -2.38
N TRP A 115 -6.90 -3.87 -3.66
CA TRP A 115 -6.89 -2.83 -4.67
C TRP A 115 -8.30 -2.26 -4.90
N ILE A 116 -9.33 -3.10 -5.02
CA ILE A 116 -10.71 -2.68 -5.20
C ILE A 116 -11.18 -1.85 -3.99
N VAL A 117 -10.97 -2.37 -2.78
CA VAL A 117 -11.35 -1.66 -1.55
C VAL A 117 -10.61 -0.32 -1.45
N TRP A 118 -9.32 -0.29 -1.79
CA TRP A 118 -8.52 0.93 -1.81
C TRP A 118 -9.08 1.98 -2.78
N GLN A 119 -9.42 1.59 -4.01
CA GLN A 119 -9.99 2.52 -4.99
C GLN A 119 -11.35 3.04 -4.55
N LEU A 120 -12.23 2.17 -4.04
CA LEU A 120 -13.55 2.57 -3.53
C LEU A 120 -13.42 3.56 -2.36
N THR A 121 -12.56 3.26 -1.39
CA THR A 121 -12.35 4.16 -0.23
C THR A 121 -11.69 5.47 -0.63
N THR A 122 -10.81 5.48 -1.63
CA THR A 122 -10.23 6.70 -2.18
C THR A 122 -11.31 7.58 -2.82
N VAL A 123 -12.19 7.01 -3.64
CA VAL A 123 -13.31 7.75 -4.25
C VAL A 123 -14.24 8.32 -3.18
N ILE A 124 -14.62 7.50 -2.19
CA ILE A 124 -15.44 7.94 -1.05
C ILE A 124 -14.72 9.06 -0.28
N GLY A 125 -13.43 8.93 -0.02
CA GLY A 125 -12.62 9.94 0.66
C GLY A 125 -12.57 11.27 -0.11
N ILE A 126 -12.45 11.23 -1.43
CA ILE A 126 -12.49 12.43 -2.29
C ILE A 126 -13.86 13.11 -2.25
N LEU A 127 -14.94 12.35 -2.21
CA LEU A 127 -16.30 12.89 -2.19
C LEU A 127 -16.72 13.43 -0.82
N LEU A 128 -16.31 12.74 0.26
CA LEU A 128 -16.72 13.08 1.63
C LEU A 128 -15.64 13.84 2.41
N GLY A 129 -14.42 13.95 1.90
CA GLY A 129 -13.30 14.53 2.61
C GLY A 129 -13.49 15.97 3.08
N SER A 130 -14.32 16.75 2.39
CA SER A 130 -14.68 18.11 2.81
C SER A 130 -15.64 18.17 4.01
N ILE A 131 -16.26 17.05 4.36
CA ILE A 131 -17.28 16.96 5.43
C ILE A 131 -16.65 16.45 6.74
N VAL A 132 -15.51 15.78 6.63
CA VAL A 132 -14.84 15.14 7.79
C VAL A 132 -14.02 16.19 8.55
N PRO A 133 -14.33 16.47 9.84
CA PRO A 133 -13.56 17.39 10.66
C PRO A 133 -12.14 16.87 10.88
N GLU A 134 -11.15 17.77 10.86
CA GLU A 134 -9.72 17.42 11.14
C GLU A 134 -9.51 16.87 12.55
N GLU A 135 -10.41 17.18 13.48
CA GLU A 135 -10.38 16.73 14.90
C GLU A 135 -10.52 15.22 15.06
N LEU A 136 -11.00 14.48 14.05
CA LEU A 136 -11.12 13.02 14.08
C LEU A 136 -9.79 12.26 14.09
N GLY A 137 -8.65 12.97 14.02
CA GLY A 137 -7.32 12.38 14.19
C GLY A 137 -7.01 11.25 13.20
N LEU A 138 -7.50 11.34 11.96
CA LEU A 138 -7.32 10.32 10.92
C LEU A 138 -5.85 9.99 10.64
N SER A 139 -4.93 10.91 10.97
CA SER A 139 -3.49 10.68 10.91
C SER A 139 -3.01 9.51 11.79
N PHE A 140 -3.77 9.19 12.85
CA PHE A 140 -3.45 8.05 13.74
C PHE A 140 -3.85 6.69 13.15
N THR A 141 -4.65 6.66 12.10
CA THR A 141 -5.13 5.41 11.47
C THR A 141 -3.98 4.60 10.87
N ILE A 142 -2.93 5.26 10.39
CA ILE A 142 -1.79 4.61 9.73
C ILE A 142 -0.95 3.81 10.74
N PRO A 143 -0.46 4.41 11.84
CA PRO A 143 0.22 3.65 12.88
C PRO A 143 -0.63 2.49 13.41
N LEU A 144 -1.95 2.70 13.55
CA LEU A 144 -2.87 1.67 14.02
C LEU A 144 -2.95 0.47 13.08
N THR A 145 -2.93 0.70 11.77
CA THR A 145 -2.94 -0.36 10.77
C THR A 145 -1.67 -1.22 10.84
N PHE A 146 -0.50 -0.58 11.00
CA PHE A 146 0.74 -1.31 11.19
C PHE A 146 0.77 -2.09 12.51
N LEU A 147 0.26 -1.50 13.59
CA LEU A 147 0.14 -2.17 14.88
C LEU A 147 -0.76 -3.41 14.77
N ALA A 148 -1.89 -3.32 14.07
CA ALA A 148 -2.80 -4.44 13.85
C ALA A 148 -2.13 -5.59 13.07
N LEU A 149 -1.27 -5.30 12.10
CA LEU A 149 -0.47 -6.31 11.42
C LEU A 149 0.55 -6.97 12.35
N LEU A 150 1.18 -6.20 13.22
CA LEU A 150 2.17 -6.71 14.18
C LEU A 150 1.53 -7.61 15.25
N ILE A 151 0.29 -7.37 15.67
CA ILE A 151 -0.40 -8.18 16.69
C ILE A 151 -0.39 -9.66 16.35
N ASN A 152 -0.52 -10.02 15.08
CA ASN A 152 -0.47 -11.43 14.65
C ASN A 152 0.91 -12.07 14.86
N TYR A 153 1.98 -11.27 14.82
CA TYR A 153 3.35 -11.73 15.11
C TYR A 153 3.61 -11.84 16.61
N PHE A 154 3.04 -10.94 17.42
CA PHE A 154 3.17 -10.99 18.89
C PHE A 154 2.50 -12.21 19.54
N ARG A 155 1.57 -12.85 18.86
CA ARG A 155 0.91 -14.08 19.37
C ARG A 155 1.82 -15.32 19.33
N LYS A 156 2.93 -15.28 18.62
CA LYS A 156 3.94 -16.36 18.61
C LYS A 156 5.13 -15.93 19.46
N ILE A 157 5.28 -16.52 20.63
CA ILE A 157 6.33 -16.20 21.64
C ILE A 157 7.74 -16.27 21.03
N ASP A 158 7.97 -17.17 20.08
CA ASP A 158 9.26 -17.33 19.41
C ASP A 158 9.71 -16.08 18.63
N HIS A 159 8.77 -15.28 18.13
CA HIS A 159 9.07 -14.04 17.42
C HIS A 159 9.37 -12.87 18.37
N LEU A 160 8.82 -12.89 19.60
CA LEU A 160 9.11 -11.84 20.61
C LEU A 160 10.59 -11.86 21.02
N ILE A 161 11.20 -13.04 21.11
CA ILE A 161 12.62 -13.17 21.47
C ILE A 161 13.49 -12.53 20.39
N VAL A 162 13.16 -12.70 19.11
CA VAL A 162 13.91 -12.10 18.00
C VAL A 162 13.78 -10.57 17.99
N ILE A 163 12.60 -10.04 18.29
CA ILE A 163 12.35 -8.57 18.33
C ILE A 163 13.11 -7.91 19.50
N PHE A 164 13.23 -8.61 20.63
CA PHE A 164 13.96 -8.07 21.80
C PHE A 164 15.49 -8.20 21.67
N LEU A 165 15.99 -9.08 20.81
CA LEU A 165 17.42 -9.32 20.58
C LEU A 165 17.98 -8.57 19.37
N SER A 166 17.15 -7.93 18.55
CA SER A 166 17.50 -7.13 17.38
C SER A 166 17.50 -5.64 17.68
#